data_d489b87b588a005e7f088f6d4cced093
#
_entry.id   d489b87b588a005e7f088f6d4cced093
#
_cell.length_a   1.000
_cell.length_b   1.000
_cell.length_c   1.000
_cell.angle_alpha   90.00
_cell.angle_beta   90.00
_cell.angle_gamma   90.00
#
_symmetry.space_group_name_H-M   'P 1'
#
loop_
_entity.id
_entity.type
_entity.pdbx_description
1 polymer ?
#
loop_
_entity_poly.entity_id
_entity_poly.type
_entity_poly.pdbx_seq_one_letter_code
_entity_poly.pdbx_strand_id
1 'polypeptide(L)'
;MAISATSSVLTANDWQYAKDIKPGDYVFNQLGQPVKVKTVQTYRSEDCYRVTFDDYLSVDGDLHLAFPIEDRQYRKRALAYRGRLQRYAKLKITNVQSLCELDLTHRGNRSTYSVPTTEPVQLPHQPLGIPPFVYGLWFAGRMSRRQIHIPYEFLDDAIEKLTNAGYKVTKTGPYRQKYERIRTEPSIWDQLRGLQTRKIPIQYLYSSAEQRLELIQGLLSAKPCKKTGSTGLFCIKTRKKHISAAIQYLSESLGAKTIPTEDKITGTYDLRIFRITPFIEQMAQKRAAAHLARRYVKSIKPISAQLCVHIETDEKDGTFLVGEGFIPCH
;
A
#
# COMPACT_ATOMS: atom_id res chain seq x y z
N MET A 1 8.91 -21.10 -10.75
CA MET A 1 9.29 -20.01 -9.82
C MET A 1 9.06 -20.46 -8.40
N ALA A 2 9.97 -20.17 -7.45
CA ALA A 2 9.66 -20.47 -6.06
C ALA A 2 10.09 -19.34 -5.12
N ILE A 3 9.18 -19.01 -4.22
CA ILE A 3 9.40 -18.09 -3.09
C ILE A 3 9.73 -18.88 -1.82
N SER A 4 10.32 -18.22 -0.84
CA SER A 4 10.54 -18.84 0.48
C SER A 4 9.23 -19.39 1.06
N ALA A 5 9.27 -20.55 1.66
CA ALA A 5 8.13 -21.17 2.35
C ALA A 5 7.54 -20.28 3.46
N THR A 6 8.36 -19.37 4.01
CA THR A 6 7.95 -18.40 5.04
C THR A 6 7.52 -17.05 4.48
N SER A 7 7.53 -16.86 3.16
CA SER A 7 6.98 -15.66 2.56
C SER A 7 5.48 -15.58 2.82
N SER A 8 5.00 -14.39 3.23
CA SER A 8 3.57 -14.14 3.38
C SER A 8 2.93 -13.87 2.02
N VAL A 9 1.76 -14.44 1.79
CA VAL A 9 0.95 -14.26 0.58
C VAL A 9 -0.48 -13.94 1.01
N LEU A 10 -1.06 -12.89 0.43
CA LEU A 10 -2.45 -12.56 0.70
C LEU A 10 -3.37 -13.51 -0.07
N THR A 11 -4.23 -14.19 0.64
CA THR A 11 -5.32 -15.00 0.08
C THR A 11 -6.66 -14.27 0.20
N ALA A 12 -7.71 -14.81 -0.41
CA ALA A 12 -9.06 -14.25 -0.28
C ALA A 12 -9.56 -14.20 1.18
N ASN A 13 -9.03 -15.03 2.06
CA ASN A 13 -9.46 -15.15 3.46
C ASN A 13 -8.56 -14.38 4.44
N ASP A 14 -7.23 -14.50 4.30
CA ASP A 14 -6.27 -13.88 5.20
C ASP A 14 -4.84 -14.01 4.64
N TRP A 15 -3.86 -13.44 5.32
CA TRP A 15 -2.44 -13.67 5.09
C TRP A 15 -2.05 -15.10 5.50
N GLN A 16 -1.39 -15.81 4.59
CA GLN A 16 -0.86 -17.16 4.85
C GLN A 16 0.62 -17.21 4.49
N TYR A 17 1.35 -18.13 5.09
CA TYR A 17 2.67 -18.45 4.59
C TYR A 17 2.57 -19.25 3.28
N ALA A 18 3.51 -19.08 2.39
CA ALA A 18 3.53 -19.76 1.09
C ALA A 18 3.40 -21.30 1.25
N LYS A 19 4.00 -21.88 2.29
CA LYS A 19 3.93 -23.32 2.61
C LYS A 19 2.52 -23.82 2.95
N ASP A 20 1.64 -22.93 3.38
CA ASP A 20 0.29 -23.28 3.86
C ASP A 20 -0.78 -23.12 2.75
N ILE A 21 -0.40 -22.55 1.59
CA ILE A 21 -1.26 -22.38 0.42
C ILE A 21 -1.50 -23.73 -0.24
N LYS A 22 -2.73 -23.94 -0.71
CA LYS A 22 -3.18 -25.20 -1.34
C LYS A 22 -3.77 -24.94 -2.73
N PRO A 23 -3.74 -25.94 -3.61
CA PRO A 23 -4.52 -25.91 -4.84
C PRO A 23 -6.00 -25.65 -4.54
N GLY A 24 -6.58 -24.68 -5.27
CA GLY A 24 -7.95 -24.24 -5.07
C GLY A 24 -8.09 -22.96 -4.26
N ASP A 25 -7.07 -22.54 -3.52
CA ASP A 25 -7.03 -21.22 -2.85
C ASP A 25 -7.01 -20.08 -3.88
N TYR A 26 -7.38 -18.88 -3.44
CA TYR A 26 -7.31 -17.68 -4.24
C TYR A 26 -6.24 -16.75 -3.69
N VAL A 27 -5.31 -16.35 -4.55
CA VAL A 27 -4.30 -15.31 -4.32
C VAL A 27 -4.59 -14.11 -5.23
N PHE A 28 -3.88 -13.01 -5.10
CA PHE A 28 -4.13 -11.81 -5.91
C PHE A 28 -3.02 -11.59 -6.92
N ASN A 29 -3.40 -11.28 -8.17
CA ASN A 29 -2.47 -10.94 -9.23
C ASN A 29 -2.03 -9.45 -9.16
N GLN A 30 -1.17 -9.04 -10.08
CA GLN A 30 -0.66 -7.67 -10.16
C GLN A 30 -1.76 -6.62 -10.43
N LEU A 31 -2.88 -7.00 -11.04
CA LEU A 31 -4.04 -6.13 -11.22
C LEU A 31 -4.93 -6.04 -9.97
N GLY A 32 -4.52 -6.70 -8.88
CA GLY A 32 -5.29 -6.77 -7.64
C GLY A 32 -6.49 -7.71 -7.70
N GLN A 33 -6.62 -8.51 -8.74
CA GLN A 33 -7.74 -9.43 -8.94
C GLN A 33 -7.44 -10.80 -8.31
N PRO A 34 -8.45 -11.48 -7.74
CA PRO A 34 -8.28 -12.83 -7.23
C PRO A 34 -8.06 -13.82 -8.38
N VAL A 35 -7.05 -14.67 -8.24
CA VAL A 35 -6.69 -15.73 -9.18
C VAL A 35 -6.57 -17.06 -8.44
N LYS A 36 -7.01 -18.14 -9.07
CA LYS A 36 -7.04 -19.46 -8.43
C LYS A 36 -5.69 -20.14 -8.53
N VAL A 37 -5.25 -20.73 -7.41
CA VAL A 37 -4.05 -21.57 -7.36
C VAL A 37 -4.36 -22.92 -8.00
N LYS A 38 -3.57 -23.33 -9.00
CA LYS A 38 -3.67 -24.62 -9.69
C LYS A 38 -2.85 -25.68 -9.01
N THR A 39 -1.55 -25.41 -8.86
CA THR A 39 -0.61 -26.34 -8.30
C THR A 39 0.29 -25.66 -7.26
N VAL A 40 0.72 -26.42 -6.27
CA VAL A 40 1.69 -26.01 -5.26
C VAL A 40 2.70 -27.13 -5.13
N GLN A 41 3.98 -26.80 -5.28
CA GLN A 41 5.09 -27.73 -5.11
C GLN A 41 6.08 -27.16 -4.11
N THR A 42 6.50 -27.97 -3.15
CA THR A 42 7.44 -27.57 -2.10
C THR A 42 8.71 -28.38 -2.24
N TYR A 43 9.86 -27.71 -2.23
CA TYR A 43 11.16 -28.35 -2.32
C TYR A 43 12.23 -27.52 -1.60
N ARG A 44 13.34 -28.17 -1.25
CA ARG A 44 14.51 -27.48 -0.70
C ARG A 44 15.38 -26.98 -1.85
N SER A 45 15.73 -25.70 -1.83
CA SER A 45 16.68 -25.10 -2.76
C SER A 45 17.98 -24.73 -2.05
N GLU A 46 19.11 -25.10 -2.65
CA GLU A 46 20.45 -24.72 -2.17
C GLU A 46 20.79 -23.27 -2.65
N ASP A 47 20.33 -22.88 -3.83
CA ASP A 47 20.59 -21.58 -4.44
C ASP A 47 19.47 -20.61 -4.14
N CYS A 48 19.50 -20.00 -2.97
CA CYS A 48 18.49 -19.02 -2.54
C CYS A 48 19.06 -17.61 -2.48
N TYR A 49 18.21 -16.66 -2.80
CA TYR A 49 18.57 -15.24 -2.90
C TYR A 49 17.53 -14.35 -2.23
N ARG A 50 18.03 -13.26 -1.65
CA ARG A 50 17.20 -12.13 -1.17
C ARG A 50 17.27 -10.97 -2.15
N VAL A 51 16.14 -10.60 -2.72
CA VAL A 51 15.99 -9.39 -3.54
C VAL A 51 15.46 -8.28 -2.65
N THR A 52 16.25 -7.22 -2.49
CA THR A 52 15.89 -6.07 -1.63
C THR A 52 15.59 -4.84 -2.50
N PHE A 53 14.52 -4.13 -2.13
CA PHE A 53 14.05 -2.93 -2.82
C PHE A 53 14.42 -1.64 -2.07
N ASP A 54 14.17 -0.49 -2.71
CA ASP A 54 14.53 0.84 -2.20
C ASP A 54 13.62 1.35 -1.07
N ASP A 55 12.54 0.64 -0.76
CA ASP A 55 11.66 0.83 0.39
C ASP A 55 11.98 -0.13 1.55
N TYR A 56 13.12 -0.81 1.48
CA TYR A 56 13.61 -1.80 2.45
C TYR A 56 12.81 -3.10 2.51
N LEU A 57 11.81 -3.28 1.68
CA LEU A 57 11.13 -4.56 1.54
C LEU A 57 12.02 -5.55 0.80
N SER A 58 11.81 -6.83 1.03
CA SER A 58 12.55 -7.90 0.35
C SER A 58 11.66 -9.10 0.07
N VAL A 59 12.04 -9.86 -0.95
CA VAL A 59 11.48 -11.17 -1.27
C VAL A 59 12.61 -12.17 -1.35
N ASP A 60 12.43 -13.29 -0.66
CA ASP A 60 13.36 -14.41 -0.66
C ASP A 60 12.82 -15.53 -1.56
N GLY A 61 13.68 -16.15 -2.33
CA GLY A 61 13.33 -17.27 -3.21
C GLY A 61 14.55 -17.87 -3.89
N ASP A 62 14.30 -18.79 -4.81
CA ASP A 62 15.35 -19.44 -5.59
C ASP A 62 15.78 -18.60 -6.82
N LEU A 63 16.71 -19.13 -7.62
CA LEU A 63 17.17 -18.50 -8.87
C LEU A 63 16.06 -18.27 -9.90
N HIS A 64 14.99 -19.04 -9.82
CA HIS A 64 13.85 -18.93 -10.75
C HIS A 64 12.78 -17.93 -10.31
N LEU A 65 12.84 -17.42 -9.06
CA LEU A 65 11.99 -16.30 -8.63
C LEU A 65 12.10 -15.17 -9.64
N ALA A 66 10.98 -14.71 -10.16
CA ALA A 66 10.95 -13.70 -11.22
C ALA A 66 10.02 -12.55 -10.89
N PHE A 67 10.26 -11.43 -11.56
CA PHE A 67 9.51 -10.19 -11.38
C PHE A 67 9.15 -9.56 -12.73
N PRO A 68 8.01 -8.86 -12.83
CA PRO A 68 7.72 -7.98 -13.96
C PRO A 68 8.64 -6.75 -13.88
N ILE A 69 9.64 -6.68 -14.75
CA ILE A 69 10.69 -5.66 -14.68
C ILE A 69 10.42 -4.50 -15.63
N GLU A 70 10.49 -3.28 -15.08
CA GLU A 70 10.59 -2.05 -15.82
C GLU A 70 12.07 -1.62 -15.91
N ASP A 71 12.64 -1.64 -17.09
CA ASP A 71 13.95 -1.07 -17.36
C ASP A 71 13.87 0.46 -17.60
N ARG A 72 15.05 1.08 -17.80
CA ARG A 72 15.11 2.52 -18.07
C ARG A 72 14.42 2.92 -19.37
N GLN A 73 14.49 2.09 -20.40
CA GLN A 73 13.89 2.40 -21.70
C GLN A 73 12.37 2.33 -21.62
N TYR A 74 11.85 1.29 -20.94
CA TYR A 74 10.42 1.17 -20.65
C TYR A 74 9.90 2.40 -19.91
N ARG A 75 10.58 2.82 -18.83
CA ARG A 75 10.18 4.00 -18.06
C ARG A 75 10.18 5.29 -18.89
N LYS A 76 11.16 5.49 -19.79
CA LYS A 76 11.18 6.64 -20.70
C LYS A 76 10.00 6.63 -21.65
N ARG A 77 9.67 5.47 -22.24
CA ARG A 77 8.51 5.33 -23.12
C ARG A 77 7.20 5.58 -22.39
N ALA A 78 7.02 5.01 -21.18
CA ALA A 78 5.84 5.22 -20.36
C ALA A 78 5.60 6.71 -20.02
N LEU A 79 6.68 7.47 -19.77
CA LEU A 79 6.60 8.92 -19.55
C LEU A 79 6.22 9.67 -20.84
N ALA A 80 6.78 9.29 -22.00
CA ALA A 80 6.52 9.95 -23.29
C ALA A 80 5.06 9.79 -23.72
N TYR A 81 4.45 8.64 -23.49
CA TYR A 81 3.07 8.35 -23.85
C TYR A 81 2.02 8.83 -22.82
N ARG A 82 2.41 9.58 -21.79
CA ARG A 82 1.51 10.20 -20.78
C ARG A 82 0.42 9.27 -20.24
N GLY A 83 0.75 8.01 -19.93
CA GLY A 83 -0.18 7.05 -19.36
C GLY A 83 -1.10 6.33 -20.35
N ARG A 84 -0.96 6.52 -21.66
CA ARG A 84 -1.70 5.76 -22.69
C ARG A 84 -1.18 4.31 -22.87
N LEU A 85 0.00 3.99 -22.37
CA LEU A 85 0.46 2.61 -22.29
C LEU A 85 -0.34 1.89 -21.20
N GLN A 86 -0.97 0.80 -21.59
CA GLN A 86 -1.47 -0.15 -20.61
C GLN A 86 -0.30 -0.51 -19.70
N ARG A 87 -0.40 -0.19 -18.42
CA ARG A 87 0.69 -0.16 -17.45
C ARG A 87 1.50 -1.45 -17.39
N TYR A 88 0.88 -2.57 -17.69
CA TYR A 88 1.47 -3.89 -17.63
C TYR A 88 1.64 -4.57 -19.00
N ALA A 89 1.18 -3.92 -20.07
CA ALA A 89 1.38 -4.46 -21.41
C ALA A 89 2.86 -4.50 -21.75
N LYS A 90 3.43 -5.69 -21.89
CA LYS A 90 4.81 -5.97 -22.34
C LYS A 90 5.91 -5.74 -21.29
N LEU A 91 5.61 -5.88 -19.99
CA LEU A 91 6.69 -6.03 -19.00
C LEU A 91 7.41 -7.37 -19.24
N LYS A 92 8.73 -7.32 -19.23
CA LYS A 92 9.54 -8.53 -19.31
C LYS A 92 9.59 -9.18 -17.93
N ILE A 93 9.09 -10.41 -17.84
CA ILE A 93 9.32 -11.24 -16.65
C ILE A 93 10.80 -11.63 -16.64
N THR A 94 11.51 -11.29 -15.58
CA THR A 94 12.96 -11.52 -15.47
C THR A 94 13.23 -12.21 -14.13
N ASN A 95 13.88 -13.36 -14.17
CA ASN A 95 14.22 -14.15 -12.99
C ASN A 95 15.46 -13.60 -12.27
N VAL A 96 15.67 -14.06 -11.04
CA VAL A 96 16.80 -13.67 -10.19
C VAL A 96 18.13 -14.02 -10.86
N GLN A 97 18.24 -15.20 -11.48
CA GLN A 97 19.43 -15.61 -12.22
C GLN A 97 19.85 -14.56 -13.24
N SER A 98 18.93 -14.18 -14.12
CA SER A 98 19.21 -13.13 -15.13
C SER A 98 19.49 -11.75 -14.51
N LEU A 99 18.83 -11.43 -13.40
CA LEU A 99 19.06 -10.14 -12.70
C LEU A 99 20.44 -10.09 -12.05
N CYS A 100 21.01 -11.22 -11.60
CA CYS A 100 22.37 -11.29 -11.06
C CYS A 100 23.45 -10.99 -12.10
N GLU A 101 23.16 -11.21 -13.39
CA GLU A 101 24.08 -10.94 -14.51
C GLU A 101 24.02 -9.49 -14.98
N LEU A 102 23.09 -8.68 -14.46
CA LEU A 102 22.84 -7.31 -14.91
C LEU A 102 23.38 -6.26 -13.94
N ASP A 103 23.81 -5.13 -14.49
CA ASP A 103 24.16 -3.98 -13.69
C ASP A 103 22.91 -3.34 -13.07
N LEU A 104 22.70 -3.56 -11.77
CA LEU A 104 21.54 -3.01 -11.03
C LEU A 104 21.58 -1.48 -10.93
N THR A 105 22.74 -0.86 -11.15
CA THR A 105 22.93 0.59 -11.07
C THR A 105 23.61 1.14 -12.32
N HIS A 106 23.35 2.39 -12.63
CA HIS A 106 24.04 3.11 -13.70
C HIS A 106 24.45 4.51 -13.19
N ARG A 107 25.25 5.23 -13.94
CA ARG A 107 25.79 6.59 -13.67
C ARG A 107 25.27 7.27 -12.38
N GLY A 108 26.13 7.40 -11.37
CA GLY A 108 25.78 8.04 -10.11
C GLY A 108 24.92 7.20 -9.17
N ASN A 109 25.07 5.88 -9.20
CA ASN A 109 24.40 4.92 -8.30
C ASN A 109 22.85 4.92 -8.43
N ARG A 110 22.33 5.25 -9.62
CA ARG A 110 20.89 5.23 -9.90
C ARG A 110 20.44 3.83 -10.29
N SER A 111 19.37 3.33 -9.65
CA SER A 111 18.84 2.01 -9.95
C SER A 111 18.30 1.89 -11.38
N THR A 112 18.71 0.82 -12.07
CA THR A 112 18.37 0.55 -13.47
C THR A 112 17.02 -0.13 -13.59
N TYR A 113 16.71 -1.08 -12.70
CA TYR A 113 15.54 -1.95 -12.76
C TYR A 113 14.56 -1.65 -11.64
N SER A 114 13.29 -1.76 -11.95
CA SER A 114 12.19 -1.57 -10.98
C SER A 114 11.04 -2.54 -11.24
N VAL A 115 10.31 -2.82 -10.18
CA VAL A 115 9.05 -3.58 -10.20
C VAL A 115 7.91 -2.58 -9.97
N PRO A 116 6.84 -2.57 -10.79
CA PRO A 116 5.70 -1.70 -10.55
C PRO A 116 4.96 -2.11 -9.27
N THR A 117 4.29 -1.16 -8.63
CA THR A 117 3.33 -1.49 -7.57
C THR A 117 2.08 -2.13 -8.16
N THR A 118 1.34 -2.87 -7.35
CA THR A 118 0.04 -3.47 -7.73
C THR A 118 -1.02 -2.41 -8.06
N GLU A 119 -2.11 -2.79 -8.73
CA GLU A 119 -3.37 -2.04 -8.68
C GLU A 119 -4.10 -2.32 -7.35
N PRO A 120 -5.15 -1.56 -6.99
CA PRO A 120 -5.89 -1.80 -5.77
C PRO A 120 -6.37 -3.25 -5.66
N VAL A 121 -5.99 -3.91 -4.57
CA VAL A 121 -6.40 -5.30 -4.32
C VAL A 121 -7.91 -5.37 -4.12
N GLN A 122 -8.59 -6.22 -4.86
CA GLN A 122 -10.04 -6.35 -4.87
C GLN A 122 -10.52 -7.34 -3.81
N LEU A 123 -10.62 -6.86 -2.58
CA LEU A 123 -11.23 -7.61 -1.47
C LEU A 123 -12.75 -7.42 -1.45
N PRO A 124 -13.51 -8.35 -0.83
CA PRO A 124 -14.96 -8.24 -0.76
C PRO A 124 -15.44 -7.03 0.05
N HIS A 125 -16.60 -6.51 -0.33
CA HIS A 125 -17.27 -5.47 0.47
C HIS A 125 -17.66 -6.04 1.85
N GLN A 126 -17.37 -5.26 2.91
CA GLN A 126 -17.68 -5.62 4.29
C GLN A 126 -18.86 -4.81 4.84
N PRO A 127 -19.77 -5.43 5.58
CA PRO A 127 -20.83 -4.73 6.28
C PRO A 127 -20.26 -4.01 7.51
N LEU A 128 -19.80 -2.76 7.33
CA LEU A 128 -19.20 -1.97 8.40
C LEU A 128 -20.27 -1.12 9.10
N GLY A 129 -20.35 -1.22 10.43
CA GLY A 129 -21.33 -0.47 11.21
C GLY A 129 -21.10 1.04 11.27
N ILE A 130 -19.88 1.49 11.02
CA ILE A 130 -19.50 2.92 10.92
C ILE A 130 -18.89 3.14 9.55
N PRO A 131 -19.26 4.20 8.81
CA PRO A 131 -18.64 4.52 7.53
C PRO A 131 -17.12 4.63 7.63
N PRO A 132 -16.34 4.04 6.69
CA PRO A 132 -14.89 3.96 6.80
C PRO A 132 -14.21 5.33 6.95
N PHE A 133 -14.66 6.35 6.22
CA PHE A 133 -14.15 7.71 6.35
C PHE A 133 -14.31 8.24 7.78
N VAL A 134 -15.50 8.08 8.36
CA VAL A 134 -15.81 8.53 9.72
C VAL A 134 -14.93 7.83 10.75
N TYR A 135 -14.76 6.50 10.58
CA TYR A 135 -13.88 5.72 11.45
C TYR A 135 -12.42 6.21 11.35
N GLY A 136 -11.91 6.41 10.14
CA GLY A 136 -10.55 6.90 9.89
C GLY A 136 -10.31 8.28 10.50
N LEU A 137 -11.26 9.19 10.30
CA LEU A 137 -11.21 10.55 10.86
C LEU A 137 -11.17 10.53 12.39
N TRP A 138 -12.01 9.71 13.03
CA TRP A 138 -12.02 9.53 14.48
C TRP A 138 -10.71 8.89 14.98
N PHE A 139 -10.26 7.82 14.34
CA PHE A 139 -9.11 7.04 14.78
C PHE A 139 -7.78 7.84 14.78
N ALA A 140 -7.55 8.61 13.73
CA ALA A 140 -6.35 9.44 13.59
C ALA A 140 -6.52 10.85 14.16
N GLY A 141 -7.74 11.32 14.33
CA GLY A 141 -8.08 12.67 14.71
C GLY A 141 -7.67 13.05 16.13
N ARG A 142 -7.57 14.35 16.34
CA ARG A 142 -7.56 14.93 17.67
C ARG A 142 -9.00 15.22 18.07
N MET A 143 -9.41 14.68 19.20
CA MET A 143 -10.73 14.94 19.73
C MET A 143 -10.64 15.56 21.11
N SER A 144 -11.45 16.58 21.38
CA SER A 144 -11.63 17.16 22.69
C SER A 144 -13.10 17.50 22.90
N ARG A 145 -13.68 17.06 24.03
CA ARG A 145 -15.05 17.39 24.43
C ARG A 145 -16.09 17.19 23.29
N ARG A 146 -16.08 16.04 22.62
CA ARG A 146 -16.96 15.70 21.50
C ARG A 146 -16.74 16.56 20.23
N GLN A 147 -15.58 17.21 20.12
CA GLN A 147 -15.22 17.98 18.94
C GLN A 147 -14.08 17.31 18.19
N ILE A 148 -14.17 17.30 16.86
CA ILE A 148 -13.12 16.80 15.97
C ILE A 148 -12.35 18.02 15.46
N HIS A 149 -11.02 17.94 15.47
CA HIS A 149 -10.16 19.00 14.95
C HIS A 149 -9.68 18.61 13.56
N ILE A 150 -10.10 19.36 12.55
CA ILE A 150 -9.75 19.11 11.14
C ILE A 150 -8.88 20.27 10.65
N PRO A 151 -7.73 19.98 9.98
CA PRO A 151 -6.93 21.01 9.33
C PRO A 151 -7.76 21.77 8.29
N TYR A 152 -7.58 23.08 8.17
CA TYR A 152 -8.33 23.90 7.21
C TYR A 152 -8.22 23.41 5.77
N GLU A 153 -7.07 22.85 5.39
CA GLU A 153 -6.84 22.30 4.04
C GLU A 153 -7.75 21.12 3.65
N PHE A 154 -8.34 20.43 4.64
CA PHE A 154 -9.22 19.26 4.45
C PHE A 154 -10.65 19.51 4.95
N LEU A 155 -10.95 20.71 5.40
CA LEU A 155 -12.20 20.99 6.13
C LEU A 155 -13.43 20.80 5.26
N ASP A 156 -13.45 21.39 4.08
CA ASP A 156 -14.61 21.37 3.21
C ASP A 156 -14.89 19.97 2.66
N ASP A 157 -13.85 19.24 2.21
CA ASP A 157 -13.95 17.83 1.80
C ASP A 157 -14.45 16.94 2.95
N ALA A 158 -13.94 17.16 4.16
CA ALA A 158 -14.37 16.38 5.31
C ALA A 158 -15.83 16.66 5.71
N ILE A 159 -16.28 17.91 5.62
CA ILE A 159 -17.68 18.27 5.88
C ILE A 159 -18.60 17.63 4.84
N GLU A 160 -18.25 17.68 3.57
CA GLU A 160 -19.00 17.05 2.48
C GLU A 160 -19.15 15.54 2.72
N LYS A 161 -18.05 14.85 2.97
CA LYS A 161 -18.06 13.40 3.23
C LYS A 161 -18.85 13.00 4.49
N LEU A 162 -18.73 13.79 5.56
CA LEU A 162 -19.53 13.57 6.77
C LEU A 162 -21.03 13.79 6.50
N THR A 163 -21.38 14.82 5.73
CA THR A 163 -22.78 15.10 5.36
C THR A 163 -23.36 13.98 4.49
N ASN A 164 -22.59 13.50 3.50
CA ASN A 164 -22.99 12.37 2.66
C ASN A 164 -23.13 11.06 3.47
N ALA A 165 -22.37 10.91 4.56
CA ALA A 165 -22.48 9.81 5.50
C ALA A 165 -23.64 9.99 6.53
N GLY A 166 -24.49 11.02 6.39
CA GLY A 166 -25.67 11.26 7.22
C GLY A 166 -25.41 12.03 8.52
N TYR A 167 -24.27 12.69 8.65
CA TYR A 167 -23.95 13.51 9.83
C TYR A 167 -24.26 14.98 9.57
N LYS A 168 -25.00 15.62 10.46
CA LYS A 168 -25.12 17.07 10.50
C LYS A 168 -23.84 17.64 11.12
N VAL A 169 -23.16 18.53 10.41
CA VAL A 169 -21.87 19.10 10.84
C VAL A 169 -22.04 20.56 11.24
N THR A 170 -21.52 20.94 12.42
CA THR A 170 -21.51 22.30 12.91
C THR A 170 -20.08 22.74 13.21
N LYS A 171 -19.62 23.85 12.59
CA LYS A 171 -18.34 24.49 12.92
C LYS A 171 -18.46 25.17 14.29
N THR A 172 -17.47 24.96 15.15
CA THR A 172 -17.49 25.47 16.53
C THR A 172 -16.32 26.41 16.85
N GLY A 173 -15.53 26.75 15.83
CA GLY A 173 -14.50 27.78 15.85
C GLY A 173 -13.06 27.23 15.77
N PRO A 174 -12.11 28.12 15.51
CA PRO A 174 -10.73 27.78 15.23
C PRO A 174 -9.99 27.13 16.42
N TYR A 175 -9.02 26.28 16.08
CA TYR A 175 -8.10 25.69 17.05
C TYR A 175 -6.65 25.79 16.57
N ARG A 176 -5.78 26.45 17.36
CA ARG A 176 -4.34 26.62 17.08
C ARG A 176 -4.02 27.15 15.68
N GLN A 177 -4.78 28.07 15.15
CA GLN A 177 -4.61 28.73 13.84
C GLN A 177 -4.57 27.81 12.60
N LYS A 178 -4.59 26.48 12.77
CA LYS A 178 -4.42 25.52 11.68
C LYS A 178 -5.60 24.55 11.54
N TYR A 179 -6.51 24.55 12.49
CA TYR A 179 -7.61 23.59 12.55
C TYR A 179 -8.93 24.31 12.81
N GLU A 180 -9.99 23.79 12.23
CA GLU A 180 -11.36 24.08 12.66
C GLU A 180 -11.84 22.97 13.59
N ARG A 181 -12.62 23.31 14.60
CA ARG A 181 -13.35 22.38 15.42
C ARG A 181 -14.74 22.17 14.87
N ILE A 182 -15.12 20.93 14.71
CA ILE A 182 -16.49 20.57 14.29
C ILE A 182 -17.15 19.68 15.32
N ARG A 183 -18.48 19.75 15.39
CA ARG A 183 -19.37 18.80 16.05
C ARG A 183 -20.21 18.09 15.02
N THR A 184 -20.59 16.85 15.30
CA THR A 184 -21.48 16.07 14.44
C THR A 184 -22.71 15.61 15.22
N GLU A 185 -23.84 15.52 14.53
CA GLU A 185 -25.09 14.93 14.98
C GLU A 185 -25.51 13.86 13.97
N PRO A 186 -25.58 12.57 14.36
CA PRO A 186 -25.23 12.05 15.69
C PRO A 186 -23.75 12.22 16.05
N SER A 187 -23.43 12.22 17.34
CA SER A 187 -22.05 12.43 17.82
C SER A 187 -21.18 11.21 17.50
N ILE A 188 -20.18 11.39 16.64
CA ILE A 188 -19.17 10.37 16.31
C ILE A 188 -18.44 9.89 17.59
N TRP A 189 -18.17 10.81 18.50
CA TRP A 189 -17.54 10.45 19.78
C TRP A 189 -18.38 9.48 20.58
N ASP A 190 -19.69 9.72 20.70
CA ASP A 190 -20.56 8.86 21.50
C ASP A 190 -20.78 7.51 20.85
N GLN A 191 -20.80 7.43 19.51
CA GLN A 191 -20.88 6.17 18.77
C GLN A 191 -19.62 5.30 18.95
N LEU A 192 -18.45 5.92 19.01
CA LEU A 192 -17.15 5.24 18.94
C LEU A 192 -16.43 5.13 20.29
N ARG A 193 -16.86 5.86 21.34
CA ARG A 193 -16.18 5.88 22.65
C ARG A 193 -16.08 4.51 23.31
N GLY A 194 -17.01 3.59 23.01
CA GLY A 194 -16.99 2.20 23.49
C GLY A 194 -16.00 1.30 22.76
N LEU A 195 -15.54 1.73 21.59
CA LEU A 195 -14.52 1.02 20.81
C LEU A 195 -13.12 1.44 21.29
N GLN A 196 -12.75 1.07 22.49
CA GLN A 196 -11.46 1.43 23.10
C GLN A 196 -10.24 0.76 22.43
N THR A 197 -10.39 0.22 21.25
CA THR A 197 -9.30 -0.43 20.52
C THR A 197 -8.36 0.60 19.92
N ARG A 198 -7.10 0.54 20.31
CA ARG A 198 -6.01 1.32 19.71
C ARG A 198 -5.58 0.77 18.35
N LYS A 199 -6.36 -0.13 17.74
CA LYS A 199 -6.07 -0.78 16.45
C LYS A 199 -7.29 -0.66 15.56
N ILE A 200 -7.06 -0.50 14.26
CA ILE A 200 -8.14 -0.60 13.27
C ILE A 200 -8.63 -2.05 13.24
N PRO A 201 -9.94 -2.29 13.36
CA PRO A 201 -10.49 -3.64 13.25
C PRO A 201 -10.15 -4.25 11.89
N ILE A 202 -9.86 -5.55 11.89
CA ILE A 202 -9.41 -6.27 10.69
C ILE A 202 -10.41 -6.15 9.54
N GLN A 203 -11.70 -6.17 9.83
CA GLN A 203 -12.76 -6.00 8.84
C GLN A 203 -12.68 -4.70 8.04
N TYR A 204 -12.11 -3.62 8.60
CA TYR A 204 -11.85 -2.39 7.86
C TYR A 204 -10.63 -2.50 6.96
N LEU A 205 -9.60 -3.25 7.38
CA LEU A 205 -8.39 -3.46 6.60
C LEU A 205 -8.65 -4.41 5.43
N TYR A 206 -9.51 -5.40 5.63
CA TYR A 206 -9.86 -6.43 4.62
C TYR A 206 -11.19 -6.13 3.90
N SER A 207 -11.55 -4.88 3.81
CA SER A 207 -12.74 -4.42 3.09
C SER A 207 -12.45 -4.12 1.61
N SER A 208 -13.48 -3.76 0.85
CA SER A 208 -13.34 -3.42 -0.58
C SER A 208 -12.36 -2.26 -0.81
N ALA A 209 -11.88 -2.12 -2.04
CA ALA A 209 -10.94 -1.05 -2.39
C ALA A 209 -11.52 0.34 -2.08
N GLU A 210 -12.82 0.55 -2.35
CA GLU A 210 -13.53 1.81 -2.05
C GLU A 210 -13.57 2.06 -0.54
N GLN A 211 -13.92 1.05 0.25
CA GLN A 211 -14.00 1.19 1.71
C GLN A 211 -12.63 1.47 2.33
N ARG A 212 -11.55 0.83 1.84
CA ARG A 212 -10.19 1.11 2.28
C ARG A 212 -9.72 2.50 1.84
N LEU A 213 -10.15 2.94 0.66
CA LEU A 213 -9.88 4.29 0.17
C LEU A 213 -10.54 5.34 1.06
N GLU A 214 -11.80 5.18 1.41
CA GLU A 214 -12.50 6.05 2.35
C GLU A 214 -11.84 6.07 3.72
N LEU A 215 -11.44 4.90 4.23
CA LEU A 215 -10.77 4.79 5.52
C LEU A 215 -9.46 5.59 5.55
N ILE A 216 -8.61 5.44 4.53
CA ILE A 216 -7.33 6.17 4.46
C ILE A 216 -7.56 7.67 4.25
N GLN A 217 -8.57 8.07 3.48
CA GLN A 217 -8.95 9.47 3.34
C GLN A 217 -9.32 10.09 4.69
N GLY A 218 -10.12 9.40 5.50
CA GLY A 218 -10.45 9.84 6.86
C GLY A 218 -9.21 9.95 7.76
N LEU A 219 -8.31 8.97 7.72
CA LEU A 219 -7.04 8.99 8.45
C LEU A 219 -6.17 10.21 8.06
N LEU A 220 -6.08 10.50 6.76
CA LEU A 220 -5.27 11.59 6.23
C LEU A 220 -5.89 12.96 6.51
N SER A 221 -7.20 13.09 6.40
CA SER A 221 -7.94 14.34 6.71
C SER A 221 -7.81 14.76 8.18
N ALA A 222 -7.52 13.83 9.08
CA ALA A 222 -7.29 14.13 10.49
C ALA A 222 -5.85 14.56 10.82
N LYS A 223 -4.91 14.42 9.89
CA LYS A 223 -3.48 14.67 10.10
C LYS A 223 -2.96 15.72 9.13
N PRO A 224 -2.19 16.72 9.63
CA PRO A 224 -1.52 17.63 8.72
C PRO A 224 -0.50 16.84 7.89
N CYS A 225 -0.72 16.81 6.59
CA CYS A 225 0.20 16.23 5.63
C CYS A 225 1.09 17.33 5.07
N LYS A 226 2.40 17.12 5.10
CA LYS A 226 3.30 18.00 4.35
C LYS A 226 3.42 17.46 2.93
N LYS A 227 2.95 18.21 1.96
CA LYS A 227 3.26 17.98 0.55
C LYS A 227 4.73 18.34 0.33
N THR A 228 5.53 17.38 -0.09
CA THR A 228 6.96 17.62 -0.36
C THR A 228 7.18 17.59 -1.87
N GLY A 229 7.39 18.76 -2.46
CA GLY A 229 7.76 18.89 -3.88
C GLY A 229 6.62 18.67 -4.88
N SER A 230 6.98 18.65 -6.18
CA SER A 230 6.07 18.49 -7.32
C SER A 230 5.66 17.03 -7.62
N THR A 231 6.09 16.08 -6.81
CA THR A 231 6.04 14.63 -7.12
C THR A 231 4.83 13.89 -6.55
N GLY A 232 3.87 14.58 -5.93
CA GLY A 232 2.72 13.91 -5.31
C GLY A 232 3.10 13.05 -4.09
N LEU A 233 4.21 13.39 -3.44
CA LEU A 233 4.69 12.74 -2.22
C LEU A 233 3.99 13.34 -1.00
N PHE A 234 3.41 12.48 -0.17
CA PHE A 234 2.87 12.84 1.14
C PHE A 234 3.76 12.32 2.26
N CYS A 235 4.00 13.16 3.25
CA CYS A 235 4.71 12.79 4.46
C CYS A 235 3.78 12.90 5.65
N ILE A 236 3.59 11.79 6.35
CA ILE A 236 2.77 11.73 7.56
C ILE A 236 3.66 11.42 8.74
N LYS A 237 3.58 12.25 9.78
CA LYS A 237 4.30 12.03 11.02
C LYS A 237 3.35 11.57 12.13
N THR A 238 3.69 10.46 12.78
CA THR A 238 2.94 9.96 13.93
C THR A 238 3.87 9.34 14.96
N ARG A 239 3.54 9.49 16.24
CA ARG A 239 4.24 8.78 17.33
C ARG A 239 3.65 7.39 17.61
N LYS A 240 2.59 7.03 16.91
CA LYS A 240 1.87 5.78 17.15
C LYS A 240 2.22 4.77 16.04
N LYS A 241 3.04 3.77 16.37
CA LYS A 241 3.49 2.72 15.45
C LYS A 241 2.31 2.06 14.72
N HIS A 242 1.25 1.71 15.45
CA HIS A 242 0.07 1.06 14.87
C HIS A 242 -0.69 1.92 13.85
N ILE A 243 -0.68 3.26 13.99
CA ILE A 243 -1.25 4.17 12.98
C ILE A 243 -0.36 4.17 11.73
N SER A 244 0.97 4.23 11.90
CA SER A 244 1.90 4.17 10.77
C SER A 244 1.73 2.87 9.99
N ALA A 245 1.68 1.73 10.69
CA ALA A 245 1.49 0.41 10.07
C ALA A 245 0.14 0.31 9.33
N ALA A 246 -0.95 0.82 9.92
CA ALA A 246 -2.26 0.81 9.27
C ALA A 246 -2.29 1.67 7.99
N ILE A 247 -1.71 2.87 8.03
CA ILE A 247 -1.60 3.75 6.85
C ILE A 247 -0.72 3.09 5.78
N GLN A 248 0.37 2.43 6.18
CA GLN A 248 1.24 1.70 5.26
C GLN A 248 0.46 0.59 4.55
N TYR A 249 -0.17 -0.30 5.29
CA TYR A 249 -0.98 -1.40 4.74
C TYR A 249 -2.06 -0.89 3.79
N LEU A 250 -2.87 0.07 4.23
CA LEU A 250 -3.94 0.65 3.40
C LEU A 250 -3.38 1.27 2.11
N SER A 251 -2.29 2.04 2.21
CA SER A 251 -1.67 2.67 1.04
C SER A 251 -1.15 1.64 0.05
N GLU A 252 -0.43 0.63 0.52
CA GLU A 252 0.19 -0.39 -0.33
C GLU A 252 -0.85 -1.31 -0.95
N SER A 253 -1.88 -1.71 -0.20
CA SER A 253 -3.00 -2.50 -0.71
C SER A 253 -3.84 -1.76 -1.76
N LEU A 254 -3.73 -0.45 -1.84
CA LEU A 254 -4.35 0.43 -2.84
C LEU A 254 -3.37 0.85 -3.95
N GLY A 255 -2.21 0.21 -4.03
CA GLY A 255 -1.25 0.40 -5.12
C GLY A 255 -0.27 1.56 -4.92
N ALA A 256 -0.22 2.17 -3.76
CA ALA A 256 0.82 3.13 -3.43
C ALA A 256 2.12 2.42 -3.03
N LYS A 257 3.21 3.17 -3.01
CA LYS A 257 4.46 2.77 -2.39
C LYS A 257 4.68 3.58 -1.13
N THR A 258 5.10 2.95 -0.06
CA THR A 258 5.43 3.63 1.21
C THR A 258 6.89 3.42 1.58
N ILE A 259 7.47 4.40 2.25
CA ILE A 259 8.80 4.30 2.86
C ILE A 259 8.66 4.75 4.31
N PRO A 260 8.56 3.82 5.26
CA PRO A 260 8.55 4.15 6.68
C PRO A 260 9.97 4.46 7.15
N THR A 261 10.12 5.52 7.93
CA THR A 261 11.36 5.85 8.64
C THR A 261 11.01 6.12 10.10
N GLU A 262 11.82 5.58 11.00
CA GLU A 262 11.69 5.82 12.44
C GLU A 262 12.80 6.76 12.89
N ASP A 263 12.42 7.90 13.44
CA ASP A 263 13.34 8.77 14.16
C ASP A 263 13.48 8.24 15.60
N LYS A 264 14.56 7.55 15.86
CA LYS A 264 14.85 6.92 17.17
C LYS A 264 14.98 7.93 18.31
N ILE A 265 15.31 9.19 18.01
CA ILE A 265 15.48 10.25 19.02
C ILE A 265 14.12 10.74 19.49
N THR A 266 13.20 11.00 18.57
CA THR A 266 11.87 11.55 18.88
C THR A 266 10.80 10.48 19.06
N GLY A 267 11.08 9.21 18.72
CA GLY A 267 10.10 8.12 18.65
C GLY A 267 9.00 8.38 17.64
N THR A 268 9.30 9.14 16.59
CA THR A 268 8.34 9.53 15.56
C THR A 268 8.51 8.67 14.33
N TYR A 269 7.41 8.12 13.83
CA TYR A 269 7.34 7.45 12.54
C TYR A 269 7.01 8.48 11.46
N ASP A 270 7.88 8.60 10.46
CA ASP A 270 7.68 9.41 9.26
C ASP A 270 7.40 8.45 8.10
N LEU A 271 6.19 8.50 7.59
CA LEU A 271 5.74 7.66 6.48
C LEU A 271 5.65 8.51 5.22
N ARG A 272 6.50 8.19 4.24
CA ARG A 272 6.46 8.77 2.91
C ARG A 272 5.62 7.90 2.00
N ILE A 273 4.58 8.46 1.41
CA ILE A 273 3.64 7.75 0.54
C ILE A 273 3.72 8.33 -0.85
N PHE A 274 4.00 7.47 -1.82
CA PHE A 274 4.10 7.83 -3.24
C PHE A 274 2.84 7.35 -3.97
N ARG A 275 2.32 8.14 -4.93
CA ARG A 275 1.10 7.85 -5.69
C ARG A 275 -0.16 7.88 -4.83
N ILE A 276 -0.47 9.04 -4.29
CA ILE A 276 -1.73 9.28 -3.52
C ILE A 276 -2.90 9.75 -4.41
N THR A 277 -2.73 9.80 -5.71
CA THR A 277 -3.70 10.42 -6.62
C THR A 277 -5.17 10.04 -6.39
N PRO A 278 -5.53 8.80 -6.03
CA PRO A 278 -6.91 8.49 -5.69
C PRO A 278 -7.32 8.91 -4.27
N PHE A 279 -6.39 9.32 -3.39
CA PHE A 279 -6.71 9.55 -1.98
C PHE A 279 -7.26 10.93 -1.69
N ILE A 280 -6.89 11.94 -2.50
CA ILE A 280 -7.35 13.33 -2.33
C ILE A 280 -7.51 13.96 -3.72
N GLU A 281 -8.74 14.01 -4.21
CA GLU A 281 -9.06 14.50 -5.58
C GLU A 281 -8.59 15.93 -5.83
N GLN A 282 -8.68 16.81 -4.84
CA GLN A 282 -8.31 18.22 -4.97
C GLN A 282 -6.80 18.45 -5.17
N MET A 283 -5.94 17.52 -4.76
CA MET A 283 -4.49 17.60 -4.95
C MET A 283 -4.00 16.94 -6.24
N ALA A 284 -4.87 16.23 -6.95
CA ALA A 284 -4.55 15.39 -8.11
C ALA A 284 -4.37 16.14 -9.42
N GLN A 285 -4.80 17.40 -9.52
CA GLN A 285 -5.16 17.97 -10.82
C GLN A 285 -4.04 18.34 -11.78
N LYS A 286 -2.74 18.35 -11.45
CA LYS A 286 -1.80 18.87 -12.46
C LYS A 286 -0.57 18.07 -12.87
N ARG A 287 -0.04 17.08 -12.12
CA ARG A 287 1.20 16.36 -12.50
C ARG A 287 1.38 14.90 -12.01
N ALA A 288 0.43 14.34 -11.28
CA ALA A 288 0.62 13.05 -10.61
C ALA A 288 0.58 11.82 -11.54
N ALA A 289 0.03 11.94 -12.74
CA ALA A 289 -0.06 10.84 -13.71
C ALA A 289 1.31 10.40 -14.29
N ALA A 290 2.36 11.21 -14.13
CA ALA A 290 3.65 10.94 -14.75
C ALA A 290 4.59 10.02 -13.94
N HIS A 291 4.37 9.87 -12.64
CA HIS A 291 5.24 9.07 -11.77
C HIS A 291 4.46 7.90 -11.18
N LEU A 292 4.39 6.83 -11.94
CA LEU A 292 3.92 5.54 -11.45
C LEU A 292 4.76 5.12 -10.24
N ALA A 293 4.10 4.71 -9.14
CA ALA A 293 4.83 4.15 -8.01
C ALA A 293 5.52 2.86 -8.44
N ARG A 294 6.76 2.70 -8.05
CA ARG A 294 7.58 1.54 -8.38
C ARG A 294 8.60 1.27 -7.30
N ARG A 295 9.02 0.04 -7.15
CA ARG A 295 10.10 -0.39 -6.27
C ARG A 295 11.34 -0.63 -7.09
N TYR A 296 12.43 0.07 -6.76
CA TYR A 296 13.70 -0.12 -7.43
C TYR A 296 14.48 -1.26 -6.78
N VAL A 297 14.97 -2.21 -7.58
CA VAL A 297 15.87 -3.26 -7.11
C VAL A 297 17.16 -2.62 -6.64
N LYS A 298 17.53 -2.86 -5.39
CA LYS A 298 18.73 -2.30 -4.75
C LYS A 298 19.84 -3.29 -4.63
N SER A 299 19.54 -4.51 -4.22
CA SER A 299 20.53 -5.57 -4.10
C SER A 299 19.89 -6.93 -4.26
N ILE A 300 20.69 -7.86 -4.76
CA ILE A 300 20.40 -9.30 -4.80
C ILE A 300 21.57 -9.98 -4.10
N LYS A 301 21.29 -10.72 -3.05
CA LYS A 301 22.31 -11.37 -2.22
C LYS A 301 21.98 -12.83 -2.02
N PRO A 302 22.97 -13.74 -2.12
CA PRO A 302 22.77 -15.11 -1.76
C PRO A 302 22.45 -15.23 -0.27
N ILE A 303 21.60 -16.17 0.07
CA ILE A 303 21.21 -16.51 1.44
C ILE A 303 21.34 -18.03 1.62
N SER A 304 21.22 -18.51 2.86
CA SER A 304 21.29 -19.94 3.15
C SER A 304 20.18 -20.71 2.45
N ALA A 305 20.46 -21.97 2.14
CA ALA A 305 19.49 -22.92 1.62
C ALA A 305 18.21 -22.97 2.46
N GLN A 306 17.06 -22.95 1.81
CA GLN A 306 15.77 -22.95 2.49
C GLN A 306 14.70 -23.72 1.72
N LEU A 307 13.61 -23.97 2.41
CA LEU A 307 12.42 -24.53 1.80
C LEU A 307 11.75 -23.46 0.92
N CYS A 308 11.52 -23.81 -0.34
CA CYS A 308 10.88 -22.96 -1.33
C CYS A 308 9.55 -23.56 -1.80
N VAL A 309 8.62 -22.71 -2.17
CA VAL A 309 7.29 -23.10 -2.63
C VAL A 309 7.05 -22.52 -4.01
N HIS A 310 6.81 -23.38 -4.98
CA HIS A 310 6.37 -23.04 -6.31
C HIS A 310 4.83 -23.00 -6.34
N ILE A 311 4.27 -21.84 -6.70
CA ILE A 311 2.82 -21.63 -6.83
C ILE A 311 2.52 -21.32 -8.30
N GLU A 312 1.63 -22.09 -8.89
CA GLU A 312 1.11 -21.85 -10.23
C GLU A 312 -0.36 -21.43 -10.14
N THR A 313 -0.72 -20.34 -10.83
CA THR A 313 -2.08 -19.82 -10.88
C THR A 313 -2.74 -20.12 -12.23
N ASP A 314 -4.05 -19.89 -12.34
CA ASP A 314 -4.81 -20.05 -13.59
C ASP A 314 -4.65 -18.86 -14.54
N GLU A 315 -3.94 -17.81 -14.13
CA GLU A 315 -3.68 -16.64 -14.95
C GLU A 315 -2.55 -16.89 -15.96
N LYS A 316 -2.69 -16.31 -17.15
CA LYS A 316 -1.73 -16.50 -18.26
C LYS A 316 -0.33 -15.97 -17.97
N ASP A 317 -0.22 -14.87 -17.20
CA ASP A 317 1.06 -14.29 -16.84
C ASP A 317 1.62 -14.86 -15.53
N GLY A 318 0.85 -15.68 -14.81
CA GLY A 318 1.28 -16.42 -13.63
C GLY A 318 1.75 -15.54 -12.46
N THR A 319 1.49 -14.22 -12.48
CA THR A 319 1.93 -13.32 -11.42
C THR A 319 1.00 -13.35 -10.21
N PHE A 320 1.58 -13.25 -9.01
CA PHE A 320 0.83 -13.06 -7.77
C PHE A 320 1.60 -12.18 -6.78
N LEU A 321 0.91 -11.68 -5.75
CA LEU A 321 1.45 -10.71 -4.81
C LEU A 321 2.08 -11.39 -3.60
N VAL A 322 3.30 -10.99 -3.24
CA VAL A 322 4.09 -11.55 -2.15
C VAL A 322 4.47 -10.46 -1.15
N GLY A 323 4.42 -10.81 0.14
CA GLY A 323 4.81 -9.93 1.24
C GLY A 323 3.82 -8.79 1.51
N GLU A 324 3.97 -8.20 2.68
CA GLU A 324 3.12 -7.08 3.13
C GLU A 324 3.17 -5.85 2.19
N GLY A 325 4.21 -5.75 1.35
CA GLY A 325 4.34 -4.72 0.32
C GLY A 325 3.59 -5.01 -0.97
N PHE A 326 2.87 -6.13 -1.08
CA PHE A 326 2.15 -6.54 -2.30
C PHE A 326 3.04 -6.52 -3.53
N ILE A 327 4.19 -7.19 -3.45
CA ILE A 327 5.20 -7.23 -4.51
C ILE A 327 4.78 -8.27 -5.54
N PRO A 328 4.56 -7.89 -6.82
CA PRO A 328 4.23 -8.86 -7.87
C PRO A 328 5.43 -9.74 -8.18
N CYS A 329 5.24 -11.04 -8.05
CA CYS A 329 6.20 -12.10 -8.34
C CYS A 329 5.60 -13.06 -9.38
N HIS A 330 6.50 -13.71 -10.15
CA HIS A 330 6.15 -14.72 -11.16
C HIS A 330 6.96 -15.98 -10.90
#